data_7e4f1a096aa33093b807208564003d79
#
_entry.id   7e4f1a096aa33093b807208564003d79
#
_cell.length_a   1.000
_cell.length_b   1.000
_cell.length_c   1.000
_cell.angle_alpha   90.00
_cell.angle_beta   90.00
_cell.angle_gamma   90.00
#
_symmetry.space_group_name_H-M   'P 1'
#
loop_
_entity.id
_entity.type
_entity.pdbx_description
1 polymer ?
#
loop_
_entity_poly.entity_id
_entity_poly.type
_entity_poly.pdbx_seq_one_letter_code
_entity_poly.pdbx_strand_id
1 'polypeptide(L)'
;MSYYEPSNAELSLACDGSGRSVLKSRGGNDVRGLLGAGAWVASAVEVARVVSAMDGRNDATPDILKYSSVEYMTRNVRGRMPIGWINTFGKGNWTRSGSFAGTSAMIKRQSDGYTWVFITNTSSWTGSKFPKKIEDLMRRALSTVKAFPQRDMFSPDYVPVSAEK
;
A
#
# COMPACT_ATOMS: atom_id res chain seq x y z
N MET A 1 6.04 -15.53 3.98
CA MET A 1 6.66 -14.28 3.48
C MET A 1 7.77 -13.90 4.43
N SER A 2 8.93 -13.50 3.92
CA SER A 2 10.08 -13.07 4.74
C SER A 2 10.28 -11.56 4.58
N TYR A 3 10.65 -10.89 5.68
CA TYR A 3 10.97 -9.47 5.70
C TYR A 3 12.46 -9.28 5.96
N TYR A 4 13.03 -8.24 5.38
CA TYR A 4 14.46 -7.97 5.42
C TYR A 4 14.74 -6.59 6.01
N GLU A 5 15.57 -6.57 7.04
CA GLU A 5 16.09 -5.34 7.64
C GLU A 5 17.56 -5.17 7.28
N PRO A 6 18.11 -3.94 7.34
CA PRO A 6 19.55 -3.72 7.17
C PRO A 6 20.37 -4.55 8.16
N SER A 7 21.60 -4.91 7.78
CA SER A 7 22.50 -5.69 8.64
C SER A 7 22.84 -5.03 9.97
N ASN A 8 22.71 -3.70 10.03
CA ASN A 8 22.92 -2.88 11.24
C ASN A 8 21.59 -2.49 11.93
N ALA A 9 20.48 -3.19 11.65
CA ALA A 9 19.21 -2.89 12.30
C ALA A 9 19.29 -3.13 13.82
N GLU A 10 18.71 -2.19 14.56
CA GLU A 10 18.63 -2.30 16.01
C GLU A 10 17.69 -3.44 16.43
N LEU A 11 18.13 -4.22 17.41
CA LEU A 11 17.29 -5.23 18.03
C LEU A 11 16.29 -4.57 18.99
N SER A 12 15.15 -5.21 19.16
CA SER A 12 14.14 -4.85 20.15
C SER A 12 13.73 -6.09 20.96
N LEU A 13 13.09 -5.90 22.10
CA LEU A 13 12.51 -7.01 22.82
C LEU A 13 11.40 -7.66 22.01
N ALA A 14 11.34 -8.98 22.04
CA ALA A 14 10.29 -9.76 21.42
C ALA A 14 8.94 -9.46 22.07
N CYS A 15 7.89 -9.29 21.25
CA CYS A 15 6.53 -9.00 21.73
C CYS A 15 5.82 -10.23 22.33
N ASP A 16 6.48 -11.39 22.36
CA ASP A 16 5.95 -12.63 22.96
C ASP A 16 6.20 -12.73 24.47
N GLY A 17 6.81 -11.72 25.09
CA GLY A 17 7.15 -11.70 26.51
C GLY A 17 8.35 -12.56 26.91
N SER A 18 9.06 -13.16 25.96
CA SER A 18 10.21 -14.03 26.25
C SER A 18 11.46 -13.30 26.74
N GLY A 19 11.49 -11.97 26.64
CA GLY A 19 12.68 -11.16 26.94
C GLY A 19 13.81 -11.27 25.93
N ARG A 20 13.64 -12.00 24.83
CA ARG A 20 14.67 -12.16 23.79
C ARG A 20 14.83 -10.87 22.99
N SER A 21 16.06 -10.58 22.58
CA SER A 21 16.35 -9.52 21.62
C SER A 21 16.25 -10.07 20.20
N VAL A 22 15.39 -9.44 19.39
CA VAL A 22 15.06 -9.88 18.02
C VAL A 22 15.01 -8.68 17.06
N LEU A 23 15.10 -8.92 15.76
CA LEU A 23 14.78 -7.91 14.76
C LEU A 23 13.29 -7.53 14.86
N LYS A 24 12.97 -6.26 14.61
CA LYS A 24 11.58 -5.77 14.66
C LYS A 24 10.66 -6.55 13.72
N SER A 25 11.13 -6.87 12.51
CA SER A 25 10.40 -7.70 11.54
C SER A 25 10.26 -9.17 11.93
N ARG A 26 11.03 -9.63 12.93
CA ARG A 26 11.06 -11.03 13.38
C ARG A 26 10.56 -11.20 14.81
N GLY A 27 9.50 -10.50 15.17
CA GLY A 27 8.85 -10.60 16.47
C GLY A 27 9.03 -9.40 17.38
N GLY A 28 9.76 -8.34 16.95
CA GLY A 28 9.85 -7.09 17.70
C GLY A 28 8.72 -6.10 17.41
N ASN A 29 7.90 -6.33 16.36
CA ASN A 29 6.67 -5.58 16.14
C ASN A 29 5.47 -6.35 16.70
N ASP A 30 4.66 -5.70 17.50
CA ASP A 30 3.39 -6.27 17.98
C ASP A 30 2.33 -6.23 16.88
N VAL A 31 2.41 -7.19 15.94
CA VAL A 31 1.42 -7.31 14.85
C VAL A 31 0.01 -7.65 15.36
N ARG A 32 -0.13 -8.26 16.53
CA ARG A 32 -1.44 -8.58 17.12
C ARG A 32 -2.12 -7.31 17.63
N GLY A 33 -1.39 -6.45 18.32
CA GLY A 33 -1.89 -5.15 18.79
C GLY A 33 -2.15 -4.18 17.65
N LEU A 34 -1.42 -4.32 16.52
CA LEU A 34 -1.54 -3.42 15.38
C LEU A 34 -2.73 -3.73 14.45
N LEU A 35 -3.19 -4.97 14.34
CA LEU A 35 -4.33 -5.42 13.50
C LEU A 35 -4.67 -4.46 12.34
N GLY A 36 -5.78 -3.72 12.45
CA GLY A 36 -6.23 -2.75 11.45
C GLY A 36 -5.31 -1.55 11.21
N ALA A 37 -4.31 -1.31 12.08
CA ALA A 37 -3.35 -0.22 11.92
C ALA A 37 -2.17 -0.56 10.97
N GLY A 38 -2.13 -1.78 10.39
CA GLY A 38 -1.09 -2.12 9.43
C GLY A 38 -0.58 -3.56 9.45
N ALA A 39 -1.22 -4.46 10.19
CA ALA A 39 -0.83 -5.87 10.29
C ALA A 39 -1.40 -6.76 9.17
N TRP A 40 -2.22 -6.23 8.28
CA TRP A 40 -2.78 -6.98 7.15
C TRP A 40 -1.69 -7.28 6.13
N VAL A 41 -1.73 -8.51 5.61
CA VAL A 41 -0.84 -9.00 4.55
C VAL A 41 -1.66 -9.21 3.29
N ALA A 42 -1.22 -8.60 2.19
CA ALA A 42 -1.87 -8.73 0.89
C ALA A 42 -0.84 -8.56 -0.24
N SER A 43 -1.14 -9.09 -1.40
CA SER A 43 -0.40 -8.80 -2.62
C SER A 43 -0.77 -7.41 -3.17
N ALA A 44 0.08 -6.85 -4.04
CA ALA A 44 -0.22 -5.58 -4.70
C ALA A 44 -1.51 -5.65 -5.55
N VAL A 45 -1.79 -6.80 -6.16
CA VAL A 45 -3.02 -7.02 -6.95
C VAL A 45 -4.25 -7.02 -6.06
N GLU A 46 -4.22 -7.70 -4.91
CA GLU A 46 -5.34 -7.69 -3.96
C GLU A 46 -5.62 -6.29 -3.44
N VAL A 47 -4.57 -5.53 -3.08
CA VAL A 47 -4.74 -4.15 -2.64
C VAL A 47 -5.30 -3.27 -3.77
N ALA A 48 -4.83 -3.42 -5.01
CA ALA A 48 -5.36 -2.68 -6.15
C ALA A 48 -6.86 -3.00 -6.38
N ARG A 49 -7.25 -4.28 -6.27
CA ARG A 49 -8.65 -4.70 -6.37
C ARG A 49 -9.53 -4.06 -5.29
N VAL A 50 -9.06 -4.03 -4.04
CA VAL A 50 -9.78 -3.36 -2.94
C VAL A 50 -9.95 -1.88 -3.22
N VAL A 51 -8.92 -1.20 -3.73
CA VAL A 51 -9.01 0.23 -4.07
C VAL A 51 -9.99 0.47 -5.21
N SER A 52 -9.96 -0.34 -6.27
CA SER A 52 -10.93 -0.24 -7.38
C SER A 52 -12.37 -0.49 -6.93
N ALA A 53 -12.58 -1.39 -5.96
CA ALA A 53 -13.91 -1.65 -5.39
C ALA A 53 -14.39 -0.55 -4.41
N MET A 54 -13.58 0.47 -4.15
CA MET A 54 -13.90 1.57 -3.23
C MET A 54 -13.66 2.96 -3.83
N ASP A 55 -13.48 3.05 -5.15
CA ASP A 55 -13.11 4.33 -5.76
C ASP A 55 -14.29 5.15 -6.28
N GLY A 56 -15.50 4.60 -6.23
CA GLY A 56 -16.74 5.25 -6.61
C GLY A 56 -16.96 5.36 -8.12
N ARG A 57 -16.24 4.57 -8.92
CA ARG A 57 -16.35 4.62 -10.38
C ARG A 57 -17.35 3.64 -10.96
N ASN A 58 -17.60 2.54 -10.27
CA ASN A 58 -18.46 1.46 -10.70
C ASN A 58 -18.14 0.99 -12.13
N ASP A 59 -16.85 0.87 -12.42
CA ASP A 59 -16.32 0.39 -13.70
C ASP A 59 -16.18 -1.14 -13.73
N ALA A 60 -15.04 -1.68 -14.19
CA ALA A 60 -14.80 -3.12 -14.29
C ALA A 60 -14.87 -3.86 -12.94
N THR A 61 -14.62 -3.17 -11.83
CA THR A 61 -14.74 -3.71 -10.47
C THR A 61 -15.95 -3.05 -9.79
N PRO A 62 -17.02 -3.81 -9.47
CA PRO A 62 -18.19 -3.26 -8.80
C PRO A 62 -17.82 -2.64 -7.44
N ASP A 63 -18.33 -1.43 -7.19
CA ASP A 63 -18.11 -0.74 -5.93
C ASP A 63 -18.83 -1.41 -4.76
N ILE A 64 -18.12 -1.59 -3.64
CA ILE A 64 -18.69 -2.04 -2.37
C ILE A 64 -19.21 -0.88 -1.51
N LEU A 65 -18.87 0.35 -1.85
CA LEU A 65 -19.29 1.57 -1.18
C LEU A 65 -20.14 2.42 -2.12
N LYS A 66 -21.17 3.07 -1.55
CA LYS A 66 -21.94 4.08 -2.30
C LYS A 66 -21.04 5.27 -2.62
N TYR A 67 -21.24 5.88 -3.78
CA TYR A 67 -20.50 7.07 -4.20
C TYR A 67 -20.50 8.17 -3.12
N SER A 68 -21.65 8.42 -2.47
CA SER A 68 -21.74 9.40 -1.37
C SER A 68 -20.86 9.08 -0.17
N SER A 69 -20.62 7.79 0.11
CA SER A 69 -19.69 7.37 1.17
C SER A 69 -18.25 7.64 0.76
N VAL A 70 -17.90 7.33 -0.48
CA VAL A 70 -16.56 7.61 -1.03
C VAL A 70 -16.29 9.12 -1.03
N GLU A 71 -17.25 9.92 -1.47
CA GLU A 71 -17.19 11.38 -1.45
C GLU A 71 -16.99 11.91 -0.02
N TYR A 72 -17.75 11.39 0.94
CA TYR A 72 -17.58 11.76 2.36
C TYR A 72 -16.21 11.41 2.91
N MET A 73 -15.71 10.20 2.64
CA MET A 73 -14.41 9.70 3.09
C MET A 73 -13.25 10.53 2.52
N THR A 74 -13.37 10.94 1.26
CA THR A 74 -12.28 11.62 0.53
C THR A 74 -12.39 13.14 0.55
N ARG A 75 -13.44 13.68 1.19
CA ARG A 75 -13.64 15.12 1.30
C ARG A 75 -12.48 15.78 2.05
N ASN A 76 -11.88 16.77 1.41
CA ASN A 76 -10.86 17.58 2.04
C ASN A 76 -11.53 18.70 2.87
N VAL A 77 -11.51 18.53 4.18
CA VAL A 77 -12.08 19.50 5.13
C VAL A 77 -10.96 20.01 6.03
N ARG A 78 -10.85 21.34 6.17
CA ARG A 78 -9.85 21.96 7.02
C ARG A 78 -9.89 21.39 8.44
N GLY A 79 -8.74 20.94 8.94
CA GLY A 79 -8.59 20.37 10.27
C GLY A 79 -9.03 18.90 10.41
N ARG A 80 -9.41 18.23 9.32
CA ARG A 80 -9.75 16.80 9.33
C ARG A 80 -8.99 16.04 8.28
N MET A 81 -8.42 14.90 8.64
CA MET A 81 -7.83 13.99 7.67
C MET A 81 -8.93 13.21 6.94
N PRO A 82 -8.73 12.88 5.66
CA PRO A 82 -9.62 11.97 4.93
C PRO A 82 -9.65 10.60 5.62
N ILE A 83 -10.78 9.91 5.53
CA ILE A 83 -10.92 8.58 6.10
C ILE A 83 -10.21 7.57 5.21
N GLY A 84 -9.27 6.82 5.78
CA GLY A 84 -8.50 5.81 5.05
C GLY A 84 -7.32 6.34 4.23
N TRP A 85 -7.21 7.63 4.02
CA TRP A 85 -6.18 8.27 3.18
C TRP A 85 -5.33 9.27 3.98
N ILE A 86 -4.07 9.44 3.59
CA ILE A 86 -3.20 10.49 4.17
C ILE A 86 -3.56 11.84 3.59
N ASN A 87 -3.84 11.88 2.28
CA ASN A 87 -4.33 13.08 1.61
C ASN A 87 -5.22 12.72 0.41
N THR A 88 -6.02 13.69 -0.01
CA THR A 88 -6.95 13.61 -1.14
C THR A 88 -6.90 14.92 -1.93
N PHE A 89 -5.71 15.34 -2.35
CA PHE A 89 -5.52 16.60 -3.09
C PHE A 89 -6.15 16.53 -4.48
N GLY A 90 -7.05 17.47 -4.74
CA GLY A 90 -7.81 17.54 -5.97
C GLY A 90 -8.80 16.37 -6.13
N LYS A 91 -9.69 16.47 -7.11
CA LYS A 91 -10.64 15.37 -7.38
C LYS A 91 -9.88 14.14 -7.85
N GLY A 92 -9.96 13.07 -7.04
CA GLY A 92 -9.45 11.76 -7.41
C GLY A 92 -7.94 11.53 -7.22
N ASN A 93 -7.19 12.43 -6.60
CA ASN A 93 -5.81 12.16 -6.19
C ASN A 93 -5.77 11.75 -4.72
N TRP A 94 -5.64 10.46 -4.45
CA TRP A 94 -5.62 9.93 -3.10
C TRP A 94 -4.32 9.19 -2.85
N THR A 95 -3.78 9.34 -1.66
CA THR A 95 -2.52 8.70 -1.27
C THR A 95 -2.67 8.02 0.09
N ARG A 96 -2.20 6.79 0.17
CA ARG A 96 -1.98 6.08 1.43
C ARG A 96 -0.61 5.43 1.40
N SER A 97 0.15 5.57 2.47
CA SER A 97 1.42 4.85 2.64
C SER A 97 1.58 4.37 4.06
N GLY A 98 2.44 3.40 4.24
CA GLY A 98 2.84 2.87 5.54
C GLY A 98 4.19 2.21 5.46
N SER A 99 4.88 2.14 6.60
CA SER A 99 6.16 1.46 6.73
C SER A 99 6.31 0.89 8.12
N PHE A 100 6.78 -0.34 8.18
CA PHE A 100 7.35 -0.95 9.36
C PHE A 100 8.78 -1.35 9.10
N ALA A 101 9.50 -1.79 10.12
CA ALA A 101 10.80 -2.39 9.94
C ALA A 101 10.71 -3.55 8.93
N GLY A 102 11.55 -3.51 7.91
CA GLY A 102 11.58 -4.53 6.86
C GLY A 102 10.45 -4.51 5.84
N THR A 103 9.54 -3.52 5.87
CA THR A 103 8.48 -3.42 4.85
C THR A 103 8.04 -1.98 4.59
N SER A 104 7.56 -1.73 3.40
CA SER A 104 6.90 -0.47 3.05
C SER A 104 5.83 -0.70 1.99
N ALA A 105 4.74 0.07 2.07
CA ALA A 105 3.66 0.03 1.10
C ALA A 105 3.20 1.44 0.74
N MET A 106 2.75 1.62 -0.49
CA MET A 106 2.14 2.85 -0.96
C MET A 106 1.05 2.56 -1.98
N ILE A 107 -0.04 3.29 -1.84
CA ILE A 107 -1.16 3.31 -2.79
C ILE A 107 -1.30 4.75 -3.28
N LYS A 108 -1.41 4.90 -4.57
CA LYS A 108 -1.74 6.18 -5.20
C LYS A 108 -2.84 5.99 -6.22
N ARG A 109 -3.96 6.65 -6.02
CA ARG A 109 -4.98 6.85 -7.04
C ARG A 109 -4.81 8.23 -7.63
N GLN A 110 -4.79 8.34 -8.95
CA GLN A 110 -4.58 9.58 -9.68
C GLN A 110 -5.89 10.09 -10.30
N SER A 111 -5.96 11.40 -10.52
CA SER A 111 -7.16 12.02 -11.13
C SER A 111 -7.41 11.60 -12.58
N ASP A 112 -6.35 11.13 -13.28
CA ASP A 112 -6.42 10.59 -14.62
C ASP A 112 -7.02 9.17 -14.68
N GLY A 113 -7.30 8.58 -13.52
CA GLY A 113 -7.94 7.29 -13.40
C GLY A 113 -7.00 6.14 -13.09
N TYR A 114 -5.71 6.33 -13.21
CA TYR A 114 -4.76 5.30 -12.84
C TYR A 114 -4.65 5.14 -11.34
N THR A 115 -4.57 3.89 -10.92
CA THR A 115 -4.21 3.50 -9.55
C THR A 115 -2.97 2.63 -9.62
N TRP A 116 -2.00 2.91 -8.77
CA TRP A 116 -0.85 2.03 -8.63
C TRP A 116 -0.59 1.70 -7.16
N VAL A 117 -0.05 0.51 -6.96
CA VAL A 117 0.28 -0.03 -5.65
C VAL A 117 1.73 -0.46 -5.67
N PHE A 118 2.46 -0.08 -4.63
CA PHE A 118 3.81 -0.52 -4.37
C PHE A 118 3.86 -1.20 -3.01
N ILE A 119 4.41 -2.41 -2.96
CA ILE A 119 4.65 -3.15 -1.72
C ILE A 119 6.05 -3.76 -1.81
N THR A 120 6.82 -3.60 -0.74
CA THR A 120 8.13 -4.23 -0.61
C THR A 120 8.28 -4.88 0.75
N ASN A 121 8.97 -6.00 0.78
CA ASN A 121 9.36 -6.73 1.99
C ASN A 121 10.74 -6.33 2.51
N THR A 122 11.25 -5.19 2.05
CA THR A 122 12.44 -4.54 2.58
C THR A 122 12.20 -3.03 2.63
N SER A 123 12.81 -2.35 3.60
CA SER A 123 12.65 -0.91 3.76
C SER A 123 13.95 -0.33 4.30
N SER A 124 14.42 0.74 3.71
CA SER A 124 15.59 1.49 4.16
C SER A 124 15.23 2.41 5.33
N TRP A 125 14.35 2.10 6.18
CA TRP A 125 13.92 2.84 7.37
C TRP A 125 14.28 4.35 7.38
N THR A 126 13.99 5.03 6.28
CA THR A 126 14.15 6.48 6.19
C THR A 126 12.85 7.22 6.51
N GLY A 127 11.93 6.53 7.21
CA GLY A 127 10.62 7.06 7.59
C GLY A 127 9.82 7.51 6.38
N SER A 128 9.16 8.65 6.50
CA SER A 128 8.33 9.24 5.44
C SER A 128 9.08 9.63 4.15
N LYS A 129 10.41 9.66 4.19
CA LYS A 129 11.23 9.96 2.99
C LYS A 129 11.22 8.81 1.99
N PHE A 130 11.08 7.56 2.44
CA PHE A 130 11.09 6.41 1.55
C PHE A 130 9.85 6.37 0.63
N PRO A 131 8.60 6.46 1.14
CA PRO A 131 7.42 6.56 0.28
C PRO A 131 7.50 7.69 -0.74
N LYS A 132 8.03 8.85 -0.36
CA LYS A 132 8.21 9.97 -1.32
C LYS A 132 9.16 9.62 -2.45
N LYS A 133 10.28 8.94 -2.17
CA LYS A 133 11.19 8.44 -3.23
C LYS A 133 10.50 7.45 -4.16
N ILE A 134 9.67 6.55 -3.62
CA ILE A 134 8.88 5.62 -4.42
C ILE A 134 7.88 6.36 -5.31
N GLU A 135 7.18 7.36 -4.78
CA GLU A 135 6.26 8.19 -5.57
C GLU A 135 6.97 8.86 -6.75
N ASP A 136 8.16 9.43 -6.53
CA ASP A 136 8.95 10.06 -7.57
C ASP A 136 9.45 9.07 -8.63
N LEU A 137 9.82 7.86 -8.22
CA LEU A 137 10.22 6.77 -9.13
C LEU A 137 9.04 6.31 -9.98
N MET A 138 7.89 6.04 -9.35
CA MET A 138 6.67 5.60 -10.04
C MET A 138 6.18 6.64 -11.03
N ARG A 139 6.18 7.92 -10.65
CA ARG A 139 5.80 9.01 -11.56
C ARG A 139 6.69 9.06 -12.79
N ARG A 140 8.01 8.89 -12.64
CA ARG A 140 8.95 8.82 -13.77
C ARG A 140 8.73 7.57 -14.62
N ALA A 141 8.56 6.41 -13.99
CA ALA A 141 8.31 5.16 -14.71
C ALA A 141 7.01 5.24 -15.52
N LEU A 142 5.91 5.69 -14.91
CA LEU A 142 4.63 5.82 -15.60
C LEU A 142 4.67 6.82 -16.76
N SER A 143 5.45 7.90 -16.64
CA SER A 143 5.58 8.88 -17.75
C SER A 143 6.30 8.33 -18.97
N THR A 144 7.01 7.21 -18.86
CA THR A 144 7.68 6.55 -19.99
C THR A 144 6.84 5.46 -20.66
N VAL A 145 5.74 5.06 -20.02
CA VAL A 145 4.86 4.00 -20.55
C VAL A 145 4.04 4.55 -21.72
N LYS A 146 4.23 3.97 -22.90
CA LYS A 146 3.47 4.35 -24.10
C LYS A 146 2.17 3.57 -24.26
N ALA A 147 2.12 2.34 -23.75
CA ALA A 147 0.93 1.49 -23.76
C ALA A 147 1.00 0.51 -22.58
N PHE A 148 -0.13 0.27 -21.96
CA PHE A 148 -0.25 -0.76 -20.92
C PHE A 148 -0.70 -2.08 -21.56
N PRO A 149 -0.20 -3.24 -21.06
CA PRO A 149 -0.71 -4.54 -21.49
C PRO A 149 -2.21 -4.64 -21.26
N GLN A 150 -2.93 -5.18 -22.26
CA GLN A 150 -4.35 -5.52 -22.13
C GLN A 150 -4.52 -6.81 -21.32
N ARG A 151 -4.15 -6.75 -20.04
CA ARG A 151 -4.14 -7.91 -19.16
C ARG A 151 -4.95 -7.59 -17.92
N ASP A 152 -6.07 -8.28 -17.75
CA ASP A 152 -6.88 -8.18 -16.54
C ASP A 152 -6.37 -9.16 -15.48
N MET A 153 -5.60 -8.64 -14.52
CA MET A 153 -5.09 -9.43 -13.38
C MET A 153 -6.16 -9.68 -12.30
N PHE A 154 -7.34 -9.11 -12.42
CA PHE A 154 -8.47 -9.34 -11.53
C PHE A 154 -9.36 -10.49 -12.00
N SER A 155 -9.21 -10.90 -13.26
CA SER A 155 -9.94 -12.05 -13.80
C SER A 155 -9.62 -13.32 -13.01
N PRO A 156 -10.63 -14.15 -12.70
CA PRO A 156 -10.42 -15.47 -12.12
C PRO A 156 -9.55 -16.38 -12.99
N ASP A 157 -9.56 -16.17 -14.30
CA ASP A 157 -8.79 -16.95 -15.30
C ASP A 157 -7.32 -16.48 -15.42
N TYR A 158 -6.95 -15.41 -14.70
CA TYR A 158 -5.58 -14.95 -14.70
C TYR A 158 -4.66 -15.94 -13.99
N VAL A 159 -3.82 -16.61 -14.75
CA VAL A 159 -2.72 -17.42 -14.25
C VAL A 159 -1.44 -16.59 -14.24
N PRO A 160 -0.83 -16.32 -13.07
CA PRO A 160 0.46 -15.63 -13.04
C PRO A 160 1.49 -16.44 -13.82
N VAL A 161 2.22 -15.78 -14.72
CA VAL A 161 3.37 -16.41 -15.37
C VAL A 161 4.36 -16.76 -14.25
N SER A 162 4.57 -18.05 -14.03
CA SER A 162 5.61 -18.50 -13.09
C SER A 162 6.93 -17.93 -13.60
N ALA A 163 7.64 -17.19 -12.73
CA ALA A 163 9.00 -16.81 -13.05
C ALA A 163 9.78 -18.11 -13.30
N GLU A 164 10.15 -18.36 -14.53
CA GLU A 164 11.08 -19.41 -14.83
C GLU A 164 12.35 -19.18 -14.01
N LYS A 165 12.75 -20.23 -13.31
CA LYS A 165 13.90 -20.22 -12.39
C LYS A 165 15.21 -20.06 -13.15
#